data_dccbdf52df05be8da5f743208ba570f4
#
_entry.id   dccbdf52df05be8da5f743208ba570f4
#
_cell.length_a   1.000
_cell.length_b   1.000
_cell.length_c   1.000
_cell.angle_alpha   90.00
_cell.angle_beta   90.00
_cell.angle_gamma   90.00
#
_symmetry.space_group_name_H-M   'P 1'
#
loop_
_entity.id
_entity.type
_entity.pdbx_description
1 polymer ?
#
loop_
_entity_poly.entity_id
_entity_poly.type
_entity_poly.pdbx_seq_one_letter_code
_entity_poly.pdbx_strand_id
1 'polypeptide(L)'
;VAAGLSAGALALLPLLSAAVAQHWPDMPSRSVLAAQVEQESGWRERAVLKTSREYGAGLGQFTKAYRADGGVRFDAIREMAARHPELRGWNWGNAFDPRYQLTAMVLKNRDNYRLIRWAEGEDRLAMMDAAYNSGFGSVLQRRRRCANTDGCDPGRWFGGLERTSGQSARRQTGYGQSFADITNTHVRNVMIVRRPKYRAYFGE
;
A
#
# COMPACT_ATOMS: atom_id res chain seq x y z
N VAL A 1 26.32 -6.21 -5.68
CA VAL A 1 25.58 -5.29 -6.56
C VAL A 1 24.11 -5.73 -6.60
N ALA A 2 23.21 -4.86 -6.17
CA ALA A 2 21.78 -5.13 -6.12
C ALA A 2 21.19 -5.07 -7.55
N ALA A 3 21.27 -6.19 -8.28
CA ALA A 3 20.79 -6.28 -9.65
C ALA A 3 19.29 -5.93 -9.76
N GLY A 4 18.94 -5.11 -10.75
CA GLY A 4 17.56 -4.70 -11.00
C GLY A 4 17.02 -3.57 -10.16
N LEU A 5 17.83 -2.97 -9.26
CA LEU A 5 17.42 -1.79 -8.50
C LEU A 5 17.72 -0.51 -9.28
N SER A 6 16.71 0.38 -9.35
CA SER A 6 16.86 1.69 -9.97
C SER A 6 17.76 2.62 -9.14
N ALA A 7 18.27 3.68 -9.76
CA ALA A 7 19.01 4.72 -9.05
C ALA A 7 18.16 5.35 -7.93
N GLY A 8 16.87 5.57 -8.18
CA GLY A 8 15.94 6.09 -7.17
C GLY A 8 15.78 5.14 -5.99
N ALA A 9 15.67 3.83 -6.25
CA ALA A 9 15.61 2.82 -5.18
C ALA A 9 16.88 2.84 -4.34
N LEU A 10 18.05 2.81 -4.97
CA LEU A 10 19.32 2.82 -4.27
C LEU A 10 19.51 4.08 -3.41
N ALA A 11 19.05 5.23 -3.90
CA ALA A 11 19.14 6.49 -3.15
C ALA A 11 18.22 6.53 -1.91
N LEU A 12 17.05 5.90 -1.99
CA LEU A 12 15.98 6.03 -0.97
C LEU A 12 15.82 4.82 -0.04
N LEU A 13 16.35 3.65 -0.41
CA LEU A 13 16.31 2.47 0.45
C LEU A 13 16.90 2.70 1.85
N PRO A 14 18.02 3.41 2.02
CA PRO A 14 18.50 3.73 3.36
C PRO A 14 17.49 4.54 4.20
N LEU A 15 16.77 5.46 3.58
CA LEU A 15 15.74 6.26 4.26
C LEU A 15 14.55 5.40 4.68
N LEU A 16 14.11 4.47 3.80
CA LEU A 16 13.09 3.49 4.15
C LEU A 16 13.53 2.60 5.31
N SER A 17 14.76 2.08 5.25
CA SER A 17 15.32 1.24 6.33
C SER A 17 15.37 1.98 7.66
N ALA A 18 15.75 3.26 7.66
CA ALA A 18 15.76 4.09 8.86
C ALA A 18 14.34 4.29 9.42
N ALA A 19 13.35 4.52 8.56
CA ALA A 19 11.96 4.67 8.99
C ALA A 19 11.41 3.37 9.60
N VAL A 20 11.74 2.21 9.02
CA VAL A 20 11.37 0.90 9.59
C VAL A 20 12.04 0.69 10.95
N ALA A 21 13.34 0.95 11.05
CA ALA A 21 14.07 0.78 12.31
C ALA A 21 13.50 1.67 13.43
N GLN A 22 13.04 2.86 13.10
CA GLN A 22 12.50 3.82 14.07
C GLN A 22 11.04 3.53 14.44
N HIS A 23 10.20 3.16 13.48
CA HIS A 23 8.74 3.11 13.69
C HIS A 23 8.15 1.70 13.68
N TRP A 24 8.87 0.74 13.11
CA TRP A 24 8.41 -0.64 13.08
C TRP A 24 9.60 -1.62 13.04
N PRO A 25 10.44 -1.65 14.11
CA PRO A 25 11.68 -2.41 14.11
C PRO A 25 11.50 -3.92 13.94
N ASP A 26 10.36 -4.47 14.34
CA ASP A 26 10.03 -5.90 14.18
C ASP A 26 9.23 -6.21 12.90
N MET A 27 9.27 -5.33 11.91
CA MET A 27 8.65 -5.57 10.60
C MET A 27 9.21 -6.86 9.97
N PRO A 28 8.32 -7.84 9.65
CA PRO A 28 8.77 -9.19 9.28
C PRO A 28 9.46 -9.27 7.92
N SER A 29 9.18 -8.33 7.00
CA SER A 29 9.78 -8.36 5.67
C SER A 29 9.84 -6.97 5.05
N ARG A 30 11.04 -6.38 5.06
CA ARG A 30 11.29 -5.04 4.49
C ARG A 30 11.14 -5.04 2.96
N SER A 31 11.38 -6.18 2.34
CA SER A 31 11.24 -6.32 0.88
C SER A 31 9.83 -6.03 0.38
N VAL A 32 8.81 -6.32 1.18
CA VAL A 32 7.42 -6.00 0.84
C VAL A 32 7.22 -4.49 0.77
N LEU A 33 7.74 -3.75 1.75
CA LEU A 33 7.62 -2.28 1.75
C LEU A 33 8.36 -1.65 0.57
N ALA A 34 9.55 -2.13 0.27
CA ALA A 34 10.32 -1.65 -0.88
C ALA A 34 9.61 -1.93 -2.21
N ALA A 35 9.06 -3.13 -2.36
CA ALA A 35 8.27 -3.50 -3.53
C ALA A 35 7.00 -2.63 -3.67
N GLN A 36 6.38 -2.29 -2.54
CA GLN A 36 5.22 -1.41 -2.53
C GLN A 36 5.58 0.02 -2.98
N VAL A 37 6.70 0.58 -2.52
CA VAL A 37 7.19 1.89 -3.00
C VAL A 37 7.39 1.86 -4.51
N GLU A 38 8.00 0.79 -5.02
CA GLU A 38 8.19 0.65 -6.47
C GLU A 38 6.85 0.56 -7.20
N GLN A 39 5.90 -0.21 -6.69
CA GLN A 39 4.57 -0.34 -7.29
C GLN A 39 3.83 0.99 -7.32
N GLU A 40 3.92 1.77 -6.25
CA GLU A 40 3.21 3.04 -6.13
C GLU A 40 3.81 4.14 -7.00
N SER A 41 5.13 4.26 -7.04
CA SER A 41 5.79 5.43 -7.62
C SER A 41 7.01 5.14 -8.50
N GLY A 42 7.49 3.90 -8.54
CA GLY A 42 8.78 3.59 -9.14
C GLY A 42 9.94 4.32 -8.46
N TRP A 43 9.82 4.61 -7.17
CA TRP A 43 10.80 5.39 -6.39
C TRP A 43 10.98 6.83 -6.87
N ARG A 44 9.99 7.38 -7.59
CA ARG A 44 10.01 8.78 -8.03
C ARG A 44 9.37 9.66 -6.97
N GLU A 45 10.17 10.52 -6.36
CA GLU A 45 9.71 11.37 -5.24
C GLU A 45 8.53 12.26 -5.62
N ARG A 46 8.46 12.69 -6.86
CA ARG A 46 7.42 13.59 -7.35
C ARG A 46 6.39 12.93 -8.25
N ALA A 47 6.23 11.61 -8.13
CA ALA A 47 5.22 10.87 -8.87
C ALA A 47 3.82 11.42 -8.55
N VAL A 48 3.01 11.59 -9.59
CA VAL A 48 1.63 12.03 -9.48
C VAL A 48 0.75 11.13 -10.35
N LEU A 49 -0.32 10.63 -9.78
CA LEU A 49 -1.40 10.00 -10.52
C LEU A 49 -2.65 10.85 -10.34
N LYS A 50 -3.16 11.39 -11.44
CA LYS A 50 -4.34 12.25 -11.43
C LYS A 50 -5.42 11.66 -12.32
N THR A 51 -6.62 11.50 -11.73
CA THR A 51 -7.85 11.18 -12.46
C THR A 51 -8.84 12.32 -12.29
N SER A 52 -10.06 12.18 -12.85
CA SER A 52 -11.13 13.17 -12.66
C SER A 52 -11.56 13.36 -11.21
N ARG A 53 -11.27 12.38 -10.34
CA ARG A 53 -11.75 12.33 -8.96
C ARG A 53 -10.66 12.14 -7.92
N GLU A 54 -9.41 11.91 -8.32
CA GLU A 54 -8.33 11.60 -7.40
C GLU A 54 -7.03 12.26 -7.81
N TYR A 55 -6.24 12.61 -6.80
CA TYR A 55 -4.88 13.10 -6.94
C TYR A 55 -3.99 12.34 -5.95
N GLY A 56 -3.14 11.46 -6.47
CA GLY A 56 -2.17 10.70 -5.69
C GLY A 56 -0.78 11.32 -5.80
N ALA A 57 -0.11 11.49 -4.67
CA ALA A 57 1.16 12.20 -4.61
C ALA A 57 2.29 11.39 -3.97
N GLY A 58 3.44 11.42 -4.60
CA GLY A 58 4.73 11.02 -4.03
C GLY A 58 5.00 9.54 -4.01
N LEU A 59 6.00 9.16 -3.24
CA LEU A 59 6.50 7.78 -3.16
C LEU A 59 5.41 6.77 -2.77
N GLY A 60 4.53 7.14 -1.86
CA GLY A 60 3.44 6.28 -1.37
C GLY A 60 2.09 6.53 -2.01
N GLN A 61 2.00 7.46 -2.94
CA GLN A 61 0.76 7.83 -3.62
C GLN A 61 -0.38 8.15 -2.64
N PHE A 62 -0.09 9.01 -1.67
CA PHE A 62 -1.11 9.48 -0.75
C PHE A 62 -2.12 10.35 -1.48
N THR A 63 -3.39 10.02 -1.33
CA THR A 63 -4.44 10.46 -2.24
C THR A 63 -5.37 11.47 -1.60
N LYS A 64 -5.74 12.48 -2.37
CA LYS A 64 -6.90 13.34 -2.13
C LYS A 64 -7.98 12.97 -3.14
N ALA A 65 -9.14 12.60 -2.65
CA ALA A 65 -10.26 12.20 -3.49
C ALA A 65 -11.40 13.23 -3.38
N TYR A 66 -12.11 13.42 -4.48
CA TYR A 66 -13.13 14.44 -4.61
C TYR A 66 -14.49 13.84 -4.96
N ARG A 67 -15.56 14.48 -4.45
CA ARG A 67 -16.92 14.22 -4.87
C ARG A 67 -17.21 14.86 -6.23
N ALA A 68 -18.35 14.49 -6.83
CA ALA A 68 -18.82 15.06 -8.11
C ALA A 68 -18.94 16.58 -8.08
N ASP A 69 -19.28 17.15 -6.91
CA ASP A 69 -19.43 18.59 -6.71
C ASP A 69 -18.09 19.33 -6.48
N GLY A 70 -16.97 18.61 -6.52
CA GLY A 70 -15.63 19.16 -6.26
C GLY A 70 -15.23 19.21 -4.80
N GLY A 71 -16.13 18.86 -3.88
CA GLY A 71 -15.80 18.76 -2.45
C GLY A 71 -14.88 17.60 -2.14
N VAL A 72 -14.03 17.76 -1.12
CA VAL A 72 -13.11 16.72 -0.69
C VAL A 72 -13.88 15.60 0.00
N ARG A 73 -13.76 14.37 -0.54
CA ARG A 73 -14.32 13.16 0.05
C ARG A 73 -13.34 12.49 1.00
N PHE A 74 -12.06 12.53 0.66
CA PHE A 74 -11.00 11.85 1.41
C PHE A 74 -9.67 12.60 1.23
N ASP A 75 -8.90 12.70 2.31
CA ASP A 75 -7.60 13.37 2.31
C ASP A 75 -6.62 12.55 3.15
N ALA A 76 -5.81 11.73 2.47
CA ALA A 76 -4.91 10.79 3.12
C ALA A 76 -3.82 11.48 3.94
N ILE A 77 -3.25 12.58 3.44
CA ILE A 77 -2.20 13.31 4.17
C ILE A 77 -2.77 13.90 5.45
N ARG A 78 -3.92 14.55 5.36
CA ARG A 78 -4.58 15.15 6.52
C ARG A 78 -4.92 14.10 7.58
N GLU A 79 -5.48 12.96 7.16
CA GLU A 79 -5.85 11.88 8.07
C GLU A 79 -4.63 11.25 8.74
N MET A 80 -3.58 10.99 7.99
CA MET A 80 -2.34 10.42 8.51
C MET A 80 -1.66 11.37 9.50
N ALA A 81 -1.55 12.65 9.16
CA ALA A 81 -0.95 13.66 10.04
C ALA A 81 -1.76 13.88 11.32
N ALA A 82 -3.09 13.76 11.25
CA ALA A 82 -3.94 13.85 12.44
C ALA A 82 -3.81 12.63 13.36
N ARG A 83 -3.60 11.44 12.78
CA ARG A 83 -3.50 10.18 13.51
C ARG A 83 -2.13 9.94 14.14
N HIS A 84 -1.06 10.39 13.48
CA HIS A 84 0.31 10.06 13.86
C HIS A 84 1.12 11.31 14.20
N PRO A 85 1.56 11.46 15.46
CA PRO A 85 2.42 12.59 15.87
C PRO A 85 3.74 12.67 15.09
N GLU A 86 4.25 11.52 14.62
CA GLU A 86 5.48 11.43 13.80
C GLU A 86 5.34 12.17 12.47
N LEU A 87 4.11 12.44 12.02
CA LEU A 87 3.81 13.14 10.78
C LEU A 87 3.37 14.59 11.00
N ARG A 88 3.60 15.12 12.20
CA ARG A 88 3.28 16.52 12.49
C ARG A 88 4.00 17.45 11.53
N GLY A 89 3.28 18.37 10.94
CA GLY A 89 3.82 19.31 9.95
C GLY A 89 3.73 18.82 8.51
N TRP A 90 3.34 17.57 8.27
CA TRP A 90 3.09 17.09 6.92
C TRP A 90 1.75 17.62 6.39
N ASN A 91 1.76 18.20 5.20
CA ASN A 91 0.58 18.79 4.55
C ASN A 91 0.78 18.79 3.02
N TRP A 92 -0.20 19.30 2.30
CA TRP A 92 -0.10 19.32 0.84
C TRP A 92 0.98 20.29 0.31
N GLY A 93 1.41 21.26 1.09
CA GLY A 93 2.52 22.15 0.73
C GLY A 93 3.88 21.46 0.71
N ASN A 94 4.07 20.39 1.47
CA ASN A 94 5.28 19.59 1.51
C ASN A 94 4.99 18.10 1.23
N ALA A 95 3.96 17.82 0.45
CA ALA A 95 3.45 16.47 0.20
C ALA A 95 4.52 15.50 -0.29
N PHE A 96 5.44 15.95 -1.12
CA PHE A 96 6.44 15.11 -1.78
C PHE A 96 7.71 14.85 -0.96
N ASP A 97 7.82 15.41 0.24
CA ASP A 97 8.99 15.17 1.10
C ASP A 97 9.17 13.68 1.34
N PRO A 98 10.30 13.08 0.90
CA PRO A 98 10.49 11.62 0.99
C PRO A 98 10.50 11.10 2.42
N ARG A 99 10.92 11.92 3.40
CA ARG A 99 10.93 11.52 4.82
C ARG A 99 9.51 11.31 5.32
N TYR A 100 8.62 12.27 5.05
CA TYR A 100 7.22 12.14 5.42
C TYR A 100 6.54 11.01 4.65
N GLN A 101 6.79 10.90 3.36
CA GLN A 101 6.19 9.85 2.52
C GLN A 101 6.55 8.45 3.02
N LEU A 102 7.83 8.17 3.23
CA LEU A 102 8.27 6.84 3.65
C LEU A 102 7.89 6.53 5.09
N THR A 103 7.96 7.50 6.00
CA THR A 103 7.47 7.35 7.38
C THR A 103 5.97 7.03 7.37
N ALA A 104 5.18 7.75 6.60
CA ALA A 104 3.74 7.52 6.50
C ALA A 104 3.42 6.13 5.93
N MET A 105 4.18 5.66 4.93
CA MET A 105 4.02 4.30 4.40
C MET A 105 4.29 3.24 5.46
N VAL A 106 5.37 3.38 6.23
CA VAL A 106 5.70 2.46 7.32
C VAL A 106 4.58 2.42 8.36
N LEU A 107 4.11 3.59 8.79
CA LEU A 107 3.04 3.69 9.80
C LEU A 107 1.72 3.12 9.31
N LYS A 108 1.32 3.42 8.09
CA LYS A 108 0.08 2.90 7.51
C LYS A 108 0.11 1.38 7.39
N ASN A 109 1.21 0.83 6.89
CA ASN A 109 1.38 -0.63 6.79
C ASN A 109 1.40 -1.30 8.16
N ARG A 110 2.11 -0.71 9.13
CA ARG A 110 2.12 -1.21 10.51
C ARG A 110 0.72 -1.27 11.10
N ASP A 111 -0.06 -0.21 10.95
CA ASP A 111 -1.43 -0.16 11.46
C ASP A 111 -2.30 -1.22 10.82
N ASN A 112 -2.26 -1.36 9.49
CA ASN A 112 -2.99 -2.40 8.77
C ASN A 112 -2.55 -3.80 9.19
N TYR A 113 -1.26 -4.04 9.29
CA TYR A 113 -0.71 -5.33 9.71
C TYR A 113 -1.22 -5.74 11.10
N ARG A 114 -1.21 -4.80 12.05
CA ARG A 114 -1.69 -5.03 13.41
C ARG A 114 -3.17 -5.34 13.48
N LEU A 115 -3.97 -4.81 12.58
CA LEU A 115 -5.41 -5.08 12.49
C LEU A 115 -5.71 -6.44 11.87
N ILE A 116 -4.83 -6.97 11.00
CA ILE A 116 -5.02 -8.25 10.32
C ILE A 116 -4.51 -9.37 11.23
N ARG A 117 -5.33 -9.79 12.19
CA ARG A 117 -4.96 -10.79 13.20
C ARG A 117 -5.38 -12.21 12.83
N TRP A 118 -6.16 -12.37 11.76
CA TRP A 118 -6.70 -13.66 11.33
C TRP A 118 -5.83 -14.40 10.32
N ALA A 119 -4.70 -13.82 9.94
CA ALA A 119 -3.75 -14.37 8.99
C ALA A 119 -2.33 -14.23 9.51
N GLU A 120 -1.42 -15.05 9.00
CA GLU A 120 -0.02 -15.07 9.40
C GLU A 120 0.90 -15.08 8.17
N GLY A 121 2.19 -14.80 8.38
CA GLY A 121 3.23 -14.93 7.38
C GLY A 121 2.94 -14.16 6.07
N GLU A 122 3.14 -14.84 4.94
CA GLU A 122 2.97 -14.25 3.60
C GLU A 122 1.53 -13.82 3.34
N ASP A 123 0.54 -14.55 3.84
CA ASP A 123 -0.87 -14.18 3.67
C ASP A 123 -1.19 -12.86 4.38
N ARG A 124 -0.66 -12.67 5.59
CA ARG A 124 -0.84 -11.41 6.33
C ARG A 124 -0.18 -10.23 5.63
N LEU A 125 1.01 -10.44 5.07
CA LEU A 125 1.72 -9.42 4.29
C LEU A 125 0.96 -9.06 3.01
N ALA A 126 0.42 -10.05 2.31
CA ALA A 126 -0.40 -9.80 1.12
C ALA A 126 -1.67 -9.01 1.45
N MET A 127 -2.35 -9.37 2.56
CA MET A 127 -3.53 -8.64 3.04
C MET A 127 -3.20 -7.22 3.48
N MET A 128 -2.04 -7.01 4.08
CA MET A 128 -1.52 -5.68 4.42
C MET A 128 -1.39 -4.81 3.17
N ASP A 129 -0.80 -5.34 2.11
CA ASP A 129 -0.66 -4.61 0.86
C ASP A 129 -2.03 -4.33 0.20
N ALA A 130 -2.95 -5.30 0.23
CA ALA A 130 -4.32 -5.09 -0.23
C ALA A 130 -5.01 -3.95 0.55
N ALA A 131 -4.83 -3.91 1.87
CA ALA A 131 -5.36 -2.85 2.72
C ALA A 131 -4.72 -1.49 2.41
N TYR A 132 -3.44 -1.46 2.07
CA TYR A 132 -2.78 -0.23 1.63
C TYR A 132 -3.45 0.34 0.38
N ASN A 133 -3.71 -0.51 -0.60
CA ASN A 133 -4.32 -0.11 -1.88
C ASN A 133 -5.82 0.23 -1.77
N SER A 134 -6.59 -0.61 -1.07
CA SER A 134 -8.06 -0.55 -1.10
C SER A 134 -8.72 -0.18 0.23
N GLY A 135 -7.93 -0.01 1.29
CA GLY A 135 -8.43 0.21 2.64
C GLY A 135 -8.70 -1.08 3.41
N PHE A 136 -8.54 -1.00 4.73
CA PHE A 136 -8.76 -2.14 5.62
C PHE A 136 -10.21 -2.66 5.57
N GLY A 137 -11.20 -1.76 5.46
CA GLY A 137 -12.61 -2.13 5.34
C GLY A 137 -12.90 -3.03 4.14
N SER A 138 -12.23 -2.78 3.03
CA SER A 138 -12.34 -3.62 1.82
C SER A 138 -11.81 -5.04 2.06
N VAL A 139 -10.70 -5.17 2.78
CA VAL A 139 -10.14 -6.48 3.15
C VAL A 139 -11.09 -7.21 4.11
N LEU A 140 -11.71 -6.51 5.06
CA LEU A 140 -12.72 -7.09 5.94
C LEU A 140 -13.93 -7.62 5.17
N GLN A 141 -14.40 -6.92 4.16
CA GLN A 141 -15.50 -7.38 3.31
C GLN A 141 -15.11 -8.67 2.58
N ARG A 142 -13.90 -8.73 2.03
CA ARG A 142 -13.39 -9.95 1.40
C ARG A 142 -13.35 -11.12 2.39
N ARG A 143 -12.86 -10.88 3.60
CA ARG A 143 -12.83 -11.88 4.66
C ARG A 143 -14.21 -12.44 4.97
N ARG A 144 -15.20 -11.59 5.13
CA ARG A 144 -16.59 -11.99 5.39
C ARG A 144 -17.16 -12.82 4.25
N ARG A 145 -16.95 -12.42 3.01
CA ARG A 145 -17.39 -13.17 1.83
C ARG A 145 -16.72 -14.52 1.75
N CYS A 146 -15.41 -14.58 1.99
CA CYS A 146 -14.65 -15.81 2.01
C CYS A 146 -15.18 -16.77 3.08
N ALA A 147 -15.42 -16.29 4.29
CA ALA A 147 -15.97 -17.08 5.39
C ALA A 147 -17.35 -17.68 5.07
N ASN A 148 -18.11 -17.04 4.20
CA ASN A 148 -19.43 -17.49 3.77
C ASN A 148 -19.40 -18.22 2.42
N THR A 149 -18.23 -18.54 1.89
CA THR A 149 -18.03 -19.22 0.62
C THR A 149 -17.41 -20.60 0.86
N ASP A 150 -18.08 -21.66 0.38
CA ASP A 150 -17.59 -23.01 0.53
C ASP A 150 -16.19 -23.16 -0.10
N GLY A 151 -15.29 -23.79 0.62
CA GLY A 151 -13.93 -24.03 0.16
C GLY A 151 -12.98 -22.81 0.22
N CYS A 152 -13.44 -21.66 0.71
CA CYS A 152 -12.61 -20.48 0.86
C CYS A 152 -12.01 -20.42 2.27
N ASP A 153 -10.69 -20.27 2.36
CA ASP A 153 -9.97 -20.10 3.63
C ASP A 153 -9.74 -18.60 3.88
N PRO A 154 -10.39 -17.98 4.89
CA PRO A 154 -10.22 -16.56 5.19
C PRO A 154 -8.81 -16.17 5.64
N GLY A 155 -8.00 -17.13 6.06
CA GLY A 155 -6.59 -16.92 6.43
C GLY A 155 -5.65 -16.81 5.25
N ARG A 156 -6.13 -17.04 4.03
CA ARG A 156 -5.32 -17.03 2.80
C ARG A 156 -5.71 -15.86 1.91
N TRP A 157 -4.68 -15.20 1.36
CA TRP A 157 -4.89 -14.20 0.32
C TRP A 157 -5.01 -14.85 -1.05
N PHE A 158 -3.92 -15.48 -1.54
CA PHE A 158 -3.90 -16.11 -2.86
C PHE A 158 -4.83 -17.33 -2.86
N GLY A 159 -5.78 -17.34 -3.78
CA GLY A 159 -6.82 -18.36 -3.85
C GLY A 159 -7.89 -18.27 -2.77
N GLY A 160 -7.75 -17.36 -1.81
CA GLY A 160 -8.73 -17.07 -0.77
C GLY A 160 -9.38 -15.70 -0.96
N LEU A 161 -9.01 -14.71 -0.15
CA LEU A 161 -9.57 -13.35 -0.21
C LEU A 161 -9.44 -12.70 -1.59
N GLU A 162 -8.42 -13.04 -2.34
CA GLU A 162 -8.23 -12.56 -3.71
C GLU A 162 -9.46 -12.80 -4.59
N ARG A 163 -10.15 -13.91 -4.37
CA ARG A 163 -11.31 -14.33 -5.17
C ARG A 163 -12.65 -13.84 -4.65
N THR A 164 -12.69 -13.23 -3.48
CA THR A 164 -13.95 -12.88 -2.78
C THR A 164 -14.10 -11.39 -2.54
N SER A 165 -13.87 -10.59 -3.56
CA SER A 165 -13.96 -9.14 -3.44
C SER A 165 -15.36 -8.65 -3.14
N GLY A 166 -15.47 -7.72 -2.18
CA GLY A 166 -16.65 -6.93 -1.93
C GLY A 166 -16.76 -5.68 -2.80
N GLN A 167 -15.72 -5.36 -3.58
CA GLN A 167 -15.68 -4.21 -4.46
C GLN A 167 -16.48 -4.45 -5.74
N SER A 168 -16.86 -3.35 -6.41
CA SER A 168 -17.56 -3.44 -7.69
C SER A 168 -16.72 -4.15 -8.75
N ALA A 169 -17.34 -5.10 -9.47
CA ALA A 169 -16.74 -5.75 -10.63
C ALA A 169 -16.76 -4.86 -11.88
N ARG A 170 -17.42 -3.69 -11.84
CA ARG A 170 -17.47 -2.77 -12.96
C ARG A 170 -16.13 -2.05 -13.15
N ARG A 171 -15.76 -1.82 -14.41
CA ARG A 171 -14.62 -0.98 -14.74
C ARG A 171 -14.84 0.43 -14.20
N GLN A 172 -13.81 0.99 -13.59
CA GLN A 172 -13.85 2.34 -13.06
C GLN A 172 -13.35 3.33 -14.11
N THR A 173 -14.02 4.47 -14.22
CA THR A 173 -13.60 5.56 -15.11
C THR A 173 -12.15 5.98 -14.79
N GLY A 174 -11.30 6.01 -15.80
CA GLY A 174 -9.89 6.37 -15.68
C GLY A 174 -8.94 5.22 -15.35
N TYR A 175 -9.45 4.03 -14.97
CA TYR A 175 -8.60 2.87 -14.60
C TYR A 175 -8.65 1.74 -15.63
N GLY A 176 -9.72 1.64 -16.46
CA GLY A 176 -9.88 0.58 -17.44
C GLY A 176 -10.17 -0.80 -16.87
N GLN A 177 -10.25 -0.94 -15.54
CA GLN A 177 -10.52 -2.20 -14.83
C GLN A 177 -11.29 -1.94 -13.54
N SER A 178 -11.84 -2.99 -12.92
CA SER A 178 -12.55 -2.87 -11.65
C SER A 178 -11.59 -2.58 -10.48
N PHE A 179 -12.10 -2.03 -9.38
CA PHE A 179 -11.31 -1.86 -8.16
C PHE A 179 -10.83 -3.21 -7.60
N ALA A 180 -11.63 -4.27 -7.75
CA ALA A 180 -11.22 -5.61 -7.36
C ALA A 180 -9.98 -6.08 -8.14
N ASP A 181 -9.98 -5.88 -9.45
CA ASP A 181 -8.85 -6.25 -10.31
C ASP A 181 -7.62 -5.38 -10.02
N ILE A 182 -7.81 -4.09 -9.78
CA ILE A 182 -6.73 -3.17 -9.40
C ILE A 182 -6.03 -3.68 -8.14
N THR A 183 -6.79 -3.99 -7.10
CA THR A 183 -6.23 -4.49 -5.83
C THR A 183 -5.53 -5.84 -6.01
N ASN A 184 -6.15 -6.78 -6.72
CA ASN A 184 -5.56 -8.09 -6.97
C ASN A 184 -4.24 -7.98 -7.74
N THR A 185 -4.20 -7.14 -8.77
CA THR A 185 -2.99 -6.87 -9.56
C THR A 185 -1.93 -6.19 -8.71
N HIS A 186 -2.31 -5.24 -7.88
CA HIS A 186 -1.39 -4.55 -6.97
C HIS A 186 -0.66 -5.54 -6.05
N VAL A 187 -1.41 -6.43 -5.39
CA VAL A 187 -0.83 -7.42 -4.49
C VAL A 187 0.10 -8.38 -5.22
N ARG A 188 -0.27 -8.87 -6.40
CA ARG A 188 0.59 -9.75 -7.21
C ARG A 188 1.85 -9.04 -7.65
N ASN A 189 1.75 -7.80 -8.07
CA ASN A 189 2.92 -7.01 -8.46
C ASN A 189 3.88 -6.79 -7.28
N VAL A 190 3.37 -6.46 -6.11
CA VAL A 190 4.20 -6.26 -4.93
C VAL A 190 4.83 -7.57 -4.46
N MET A 191 4.01 -8.59 -4.21
CA MET A 191 4.45 -9.82 -3.54
C MET A 191 5.25 -10.76 -4.44
N ILE A 192 4.90 -10.82 -5.73
CA ILE A 192 5.44 -11.83 -6.65
C ILE A 192 6.43 -11.22 -7.66
N VAL A 193 6.05 -10.10 -8.29
CA VAL A 193 6.82 -9.54 -9.41
C VAL A 193 7.99 -8.68 -8.93
N ARG A 194 7.74 -7.74 -8.02
CA ARG A 194 8.73 -6.73 -7.62
C ARG A 194 9.57 -7.13 -6.41
N ARG A 195 9.01 -7.88 -5.49
CA ARG A 195 9.65 -8.23 -4.21
C ARG A 195 10.97 -9.00 -4.34
N PRO A 196 11.16 -9.97 -5.25
CA PRO A 196 12.36 -10.84 -5.24
C PRO A 196 13.69 -10.10 -5.24
N LYS A 197 13.85 -9.03 -6.02
CA LYS A 197 15.08 -8.24 -6.04
C LYS A 197 15.36 -7.52 -4.72
N TYR A 198 14.30 -7.12 -4.00
CA TYR A 198 14.44 -6.50 -2.68
C TYR A 198 14.73 -7.52 -1.59
N ARG A 199 14.22 -8.74 -1.70
CA ARG A 199 14.62 -9.83 -0.81
C ARG A 199 16.12 -10.08 -0.89
N ALA A 200 16.68 -10.11 -2.09
CA ALA A 200 18.12 -10.23 -2.29
C ALA A 200 18.89 -9.06 -1.63
N TYR A 201 18.40 -7.84 -1.78
CA TYR A 201 19.01 -6.65 -1.18
C TYR A 201 19.02 -6.72 0.35
N PHE A 202 17.93 -7.13 0.98
CA PHE A 202 17.79 -7.20 2.44
C PHE A 202 18.31 -8.51 3.04
N GLY A 203 18.70 -9.49 2.25
CA GLY A 203 19.12 -10.80 2.75
C GLY A 203 17.97 -11.61 3.33
N GLU A 204 16.79 -11.48 2.79
CA GLU A 204 15.58 -12.22 3.19
C GLU A 204 15.39 -13.50 2.39
#